data_ade4cbe50fb588a41f4a144a98c08fe7
#
_entry.id   ade4cbe50fb588a41f4a144a98c08fe7
#
_cell.length_a   1.000
_cell.length_b   1.000
_cell.length_c   1.000
_cell.angle_alpha   90.00
_cell.angle_beta   90.00
_cell.angle_gamma   90.00
#
_symmetry.space_group_name_H-M   'P 1'
#
loop_
_entity.id
_entity.type
_entity.pdbx_description
1 polymer ?
#
loop_
_entity_poly.entity_id
_entity_poly.type
_entity_poly.pdbx_seq_one_letter_code
_entity_poly.pdbx_strand_id
1 'polypeptide(L)' 'MIRYLLVVDGQIRFSFFFNEVDELVNAYYNYKKYYKDVIAFEIGYAPETEKFYTKKLKIEKGVQSCIS' A
#
# COMPACT_ATOMS: atom_id res chain seq x y z
N MET A 1 12.52 8.04 -2.75
CA MET A 1 11.21 8.06 -3.40
C MET A 1 10.39 6.84 -3.01
N ILE A 2 9.17 7.06 -2.56
CA ILE A 2 8.32 5.98 -2.08
C ILE A 2 7.00 5.99 -2.86
N ARG A 3 6.57 4.80 -3.24
CA ARG A 3 5.29 4.62 -3.89
C ARG A 3 4.57 3.44 -3.27
N TYR A 4 3.27 3.44 -3.40
CA TYR A 4 2.45 2.34 -2.87
C TYR A 4 1.75 1.63 -4.02
N LEU A 5 1.62 0.32 -3.88
CA LEU A 5 0.92 -0.51 -4.86
C LEU A 5 -0.22 -1.24 -4.19
N LEU A 6 -1.33 -1.34 -4.88
CA LEU A 6 -2.45 -2.16 -4.43
C LEU A 6 -2.58 -3.34 -5.38
N VAL A 7 -2.42 -4.53 -4.83
CA VAL A 7 -2.47 -5.79 -5.57
C VAL A 7 -3.78 -6.49 -5.24
N VAL A 8 -4.59 -6.76 -6.26
CA VAL A 8 -5.88 -7.41 -6.10
C VAL A 8 -5.87 -8.68 -6.93
N ASP A 9 -6.10 -9.83 -6.27
CA ASP A 9 -6.08 -11.14 -6.91
C ASP A 9 -4.80 -11.38 -7.69
N GLY A 10 -3.67 -10.98 -7.11
CA GLY A 10 -2.36 -11.21 -7.70
C GLY A 10 -1.98 -10.24 -8.80
N GLN A 11 -2.79 -9.23 -9.07
CA GLN A 11 -2.52 -8.25 -10.12
C GLN A 11 -2.42 -6.84 -9.54
N ILE A 12 -1.43 -6.09 -10.00
CA ILE A 12 -1.30 -4.70 -9.59
C ILE A 12 -2.41 -3.89 -10.23
N ARG A 13 -3.28 -3.33 -9.40
CA ARG A 13 -4.42 -2.55 -9.88
C ARG A 13 -4.17 -1.06 -9.83
N PHE A 14 -3.50 -0.60 -8.77
CA PHE A 14 -3.29 0.83 -8.57
C PHE A 14 -1.90 1.09 -8.07
N SER A 15 -1.40 2.28 -8.37
CA SER A 15 -0.17 2.77 -7.79
C SER A 15 -0.44 4.17 -7.26
N PHE A 16 0.12 4.47 -6.09
CA PHE A 16 -0.10 5.75 -5.40
C PHE A 16 1.23 6.37 -5.05
N PHE A 17 1.28 7.70 -5.04
CA PHE A 17 2.46 8.41 -4.57
C PHE A 17 2.50 8.41 -3.04
N PHE A 18 3.67 8.75 -2.50
CA PHE A 18 3.89 8.70 -1.06
C PHE A 18 2.91 9.56 -0.27
N ASN A 19 2.40 10.63 -0.87
CA ASN A 19 1.47 11.53 -0.19
C ASN A 19 0.01 11.15 -0.41
N GLU A 20 -0.26 10.01 -1.03
CA GLU A 20 -1.62 9.57 -1.32
C GLU A 20 -2.04 8.40 -0.44
N VAL A 21 -1.61 8.43 0.84
CA VAL A 21 -1.90 7.34 1.77
C VAL A 21 -3.41 7.20 1.99
N ASP A 22 -4.12 8.31 2.06
CA ASP A 22 -5.57 8.26 2.28
C ASP A 22 -6.28 7.55 1.13
N GLU A 23 -5.85 7.81 -0.09
CA GLU A 23 -6.41 7.15 -1.27
C GLU A 23 -6.10 5.66 -1.26
N LEU A 24 -4.89 5.31 -0.84
CA LEU A 24 -4.51 3.91 -0.72
C LEU A 24 -5.40 3.17 0.27
N VAL A 25 -5.60 3.76 1.45
CA VAL A 25 -6.40 3.14 2.50
C VAL A 25 -7.85 2.99 2.04
N ASN A 26 -8.39 4.01 1.43
CA ASN A 26 -9.77 3.95 0.92
C ASN A 26 -9.92 2.89 -0.15
N ALA A 27 -8.98 2.81 -1.09
CA ALA A 27 -9.02 1.80 -2.14
C ALA A 27 -8.88 0.40 -1.54
N TYR A 28 -8.00 0.24 -0.56
CA TYR A 28 -7.82 -1.06 0.08
C TYR A 28 -9.13 -1.57 0.66
N TYR A 29 -9.82 -0.74 1.45
CA TYR A 29 -11.07 -1.18 2.07
C TYR A 29 -12.18 -1.36 1.05
N ASN A 30 -12.23 -0.54 0.01
CA ASN A 30 -13.23 -0.71 -1.03
C ASN A 30 -13.07 -2.04 -1.75
N TYR A 31 -11.85 -2.41 -2.12
CA TYR A 31 -11.62 -3.67 -2.80
C TYR A 31 -11.76 -4.86 -1.88
N LYS A 32 -11.43 -4.69 -0.60
CA LYS A 32 -11.56 -5.76 0.38
C LYS A 32 -13.01 -6.20 0.54
N LYS A 33 -13.96 -5.35 0.22
CA LYS A 33 -15.39 -5.72 0.28
C LYS A 33 -15.75 -6.77 -0.77
N TYR A 34 -15.06 -6.78 -1.89
CA TYR A 34 -15.42 -7.62 -3.02
C TYR A 34 -14.40 -8.71 -3.33
N TYR A 35 -13.18 -8.57 -2.85
CA TYR A 35 -12.10 -9.50 -3.13
C TYR A 35 -11.46 -9.95 -1.83
N LYS A 36 -11.07 -11.23 -1.77
CA LYS A 36 -10.41 -11.76 -0.58
C LYS A 36 -8.94 -11.43 -0.57
N ASP A 37 -8.31 -11.42 -1.74
CA ASP A 37 -6.86 -11.25 -1.84
C ASP A 37 -6.55 -9.83 -2.25
N VAL A 38 -6.41 -8.96 -1.26
CA VAL A 38 -6.06 -7.55 -1.47
C VAL A 38 -4.85 -7.24 -0.60
N ILE A 39 -3.75 -6.87 -1.22
CA ILE A 39 -2.50 -6.62 -0.52
C ILE A 39 -1.96 -5.26 -0.94
N ALA A 40 -1.47 -4.51 0.04
CA ALA A 40 -0.82 -3.24 -0.20
C ALA A 40 0.68 -3.37 0.03
N PHE A 41 1.46 -2.78 -0.87
CA PHE A 41 2.92 -2.78 -0.79
C PHE A 41 3.47 -1.38 -0.83
N GLU A 42 4.59 -1.19 -0.14
CA GLU A 42 5.41 -0.01 -0.27
C GLU A 42 6.62 -0.36 -1.12
N ILE A 43 6.92 0.48 -2.11
CA ILE A 43 8.12 0.34 -2.90
C ILE A 43 8.95 1.60 -2.68
N GLY A 44 10.20 1.41 -2.33
CA GLY A 44 11.10 2.53 -2.11
C GLY A 44 12.48 2.25 -2.66
N TYR A 45 13.31 3.29 -2.68
CA TYR A 45 14.70 3.20 -3.10
C TYR A 45 15.57 3.54 -1.90
N ALA A 46 16.50 2.64 -1.60
CA ALA A 46 17.45 2.84 -0.51
C ALA A 46 18.79 3.30 -1.09
N PRO A 47 19.12 4.60 -0.97
CA PRO A 47 20.36 5.12 -1.57
C PRO A 47 21.62 4.47 -0.99
N GLU A 48 21.58 4.06 0.28
CA GLU A 48 22.75 3.47 0.92
C GLU A 48 23.19 2.18 0.26
N THR A 49 22.23 1.39 -0.22
CA THR A 49 22.52 0.13 -0.88
C THR A 49 22.31 0.20 -2.38
N GLU A 50 21.81 1.32 -2.87
CA GLU A 50 21.47 1.52 -4.29
C GLU A 50 20.55 0.45 -4.82
N LYS A 51 19.57 0.06 -3.99
CA LYS A 51 18.61 -0.98 -4.36
C LYS A 51 17.19 -0.54 -4.06
N PHE A 52 16.28 -1.06 -4.86
CA PHE A 52 14.86 -0.92 -4.56
C PHE A 52 14.45 -1.98 -3.55
N TYR A 53 13.45 -1.65 -2.74
CA TYR A 53 12.90 -2.60 -1.79
C TYR A 53 11.39 -2.59 -1.89
N THR A 54 10.78 -3.70 -1.46
CA THR A 54 9.34 -3.80 -1.30
C THR A 54 9.03 -4.20 0.12
N LYS A 55 7.92 -3.69 0.63
CA LYS A 55 7.49 -3.98 1.98
C LYS A 55 5.98 -4.15 1.98
N LYS A 56 5.51 -5.29 2.47
CA LYS A 56 4.08 -5.54 2.61
C LYS A 56 3.55 -4.67 3.73
N LEU A 57 2.49 -3.94 3.45
CA LEU A 57 1.88 -3.05 4.43
C LEU A 57 0.73 -3.75 5.12
N LYS A 58 0.58 -3.44 6.40
CA LYS A 58 -0.55 -3.92 7.19
C LYS A 58 -1.50 -2.76 7.39
N ILE A 59 -2.66 -2.85 6.78
CA ILE A 59 -3.67 -1.80 6.87
C ILE A 59 -4.78 -2.31 7.77
N GLU A 60 -4.98 -1.64 8.90
CA GLU A 60 -5.98 -2.05 9.87
C GLU A 60 -6.91 -0.88 10.15
N LYS A 61 -8.20 -1.19 10.12
CA LYS A 61 -9.21 -0.18 10.38
C LYS A 61 -9.08 0.37 11.79
N GLY A 62 -8.99 1.69 11.90
CA GLY A 62 -8.93 2.36 13.17
C GLY A 62 -7.54 2.52 13.75
N VAL A 63 -6.61 1.69 13.36
CA VAL A 63 -5.26 1.76 13.92
C VAL A 63 -4.53 3.00 13.47
N GLN A 64 -4.64 3.34 12.21
CA GLN A 64 -3.95 4.51 11.70
C GLN A 64 -4.42 5.79 12.36
N SER A 65 -5.67 5.84 12.80
CA SER A 65 -6.16 7.04 13.48
C SER A 65 -5.60 7.14 14.89
N CYS A 66 -5.27 6.02 15.50
CA CYS A 66 -4.69 6.02 16.83
C CYS A 66 -3.21 6.36 16.82
N ILE A 67 -2.55 6.04 15.74
CA ILE A 67 -1.11 6.25 15.62
C ILE A 67 -0.78 7.71 15.34
N SER A 68 -1.63 8.36 14.64
CA SER A 68 -1.42 9.75 14.24
C SER A 68 -1.29 10.71 15.40
#